data_42a887bcb003a1358c89c49171897f80
#
_entry.id   42a887bcb003a1358c89c49171897f80
#
_cell.length_a   1.000
_cell.length_b   1.000
_cell.length_c   1.000
_cell.angle_alpha   90.00
_cell.angle_beta   90.00
_cell.angle_gamma   90.00
#
_symmetry.space_group_name_H-M   'P 1'
#
loop_
_entity.id
_entity.type
_entity.pdbx_description
1 polymer ?
#
loop_
_entity_poly.entity_id
_entity_poly.type
_entity_poly.pdbx_seq_one_letter_code
_entity_poly.pdbx_strand_id
1 'polypeptide(L)'
;MRSLTKILFAAMLVFSMNSLLAKGDDRHLSGFNAISVSGSYDVYITQGATESVKVEAPDDELNRIVTEVQNGVLKIYNKKGSWSDWGWNNNHKKAVVYVSIKDINSIVISGSGNVYFKDGITANAFKLRLSGSADVLGKLNAKTLEATISGSGNIKISGRADNATVGVSGSGDYSAKELVTVSTSIHVSGSGDASVNASQKIDASVSGSGDVRYTGGASQVTTSTHGSGSIHKI
;
A
#
# COMPACT_ATOMS: atom_id res chain seq x y z
N MET A 1 72.70 9.76 -4.20
CA MET A 1 72.59 10.13 -2.78
C MET A 1 71.72 11.36 -2.67
N ARG A 2 70.65 11.27 -2.01
CA ARG A 2 69.62 12.19 -1.48
C ARG A 2 68.24 11.82 -1.92
N SER A 3 67.64 10.99 -1.10
CA SER A 3 66.25 10.64 -1.08
C SER A 3 65.39 11.87 -0.75
N LEU A 4 64.43 12.23 -1.59
CA LEU A 4 63.41 13.22 -1.30
C LEU A 4 62.10 12.48 -0.97
N THR A 5 61.84 12.39 0.30
CA THR A 5 60.58 11.89 0.88
C THR A 5 59.48 12.91 0.57
N LYS A 6 58.57 12.58 -0.32
CA LYS A 6 57.35 13.38 -0.58
C LYS A 6 56.34 13.02 0.47
N ILE A 7 56.12 13.92 1.41
CA ILE A 7 55.01 13.87 2.40
C ILE A 7 53.77 14.31 1.64
N LEU A 8 52.89 13.34 1.38
CA LEU A 8 51.56 13.58 0.82
C LEU A 8 50.63 13.93 1.99
N PHE A 9 50.32 15.21 2.13
CA PHE A 9 49.30 15.70 3.06
C PHE A 9 47.92 15.40 2.47
N ALA A 10 47.31 14.28 2.87
CA ALA A 10 45.90 14.00 2.52
C ALA A 10 45.03 14.86 3.45
N ALA A 11 44.53 15.97 2.92
CA ALA A 11 43.49 16.74 3.57
C ALA A 11 42.19 15.92 3.54
N MET A 12 41.91 15.27 4.65
CA MET A 12 40.66 14.57 4.92
C MET A 12 39.56 15.62 5.14
N LEU A 13 38.87 15.99 4.08
CA LEU A 13 37.69 16.85 4.13
C LEU A 13 36.57 16.06 4.82
N VAL A 14 36.46 16.24 6.14
CA VAL A 14 35.30 15.73 6.90
C VAL A 14 34.10 16.59 6.51
N PHE A 15 33.38 16.12 5.51
CA PHE A 15 32.05 16.63 5.20
C PHE A 15 31.13 16.14 6.31
N SER A 16 30.98 16.93 7.35
CA SER A 16 29.91 16.72 8.34
C SER A 16 28.58 17.00 7.67
N MET A 17 28.04 15.99 6.97
CA MET A 17 26.62 15.96 6.65
C MET A 17 25.86 15.84 7.97
N ASN A 18 25.37 16.98 8.46
CA ASN A 18 24.26 17.01 9.40
C ASN A 18 23.02 16.50 8.67
N SER A 19 22.96 15.18 8.41
CA SER A 19 21.70 14.52 8.17
C SER A 19 20.94 14.62 9.50
N LEU A 20 19.86 15.41 9.51
CA LEU A 20 18.80 15.21 10.50
C LEU A 20 18.27 13.78 10.27
N LEU A 21 18.90 12.84 10.95
CA LEU A 21 18.52 11.44 10.93
C LEU A 21 17.14 11.36 11.59
N ALA A 22 16.15 10.97 10.81
CA ALA A 22 14.93 10.46 11.37
C ALA A 22 15.34 9.31 12.30
N LYS A 23 14.99 9.39 13.58
CA LYS A 23 15.33 8.35 14.54
C LYS A 23 14.47 7.14 14.25
N GLY A 24 15.11 5.99 13.97
CA GLY A 24 14.43 4.71 13.83
C GLY A 24 14.13 4.13 15.21
N ASP A 25 12.89 3.73 15.44
CA ASP A 25 12.45 3.05 16.67
C ASP A 25 11.94 1.64 16.32
N ASP A 26 12.67 0.63 16.80
CA ASP A 26 12.32 -0.78 16.62
C ASP A 26 11.31 -1.21 17.68
N ARG A 27 10.12 -1.61 17.24
CA ARG A 27 8.96 -1.85 18.11
C ARG A 27 8.83 -3.29 18.64
N HIS A 28 9.76 -4.18 18.36
CA HIS A 28 9.82 -5.57 18.88
C HIS A 28 8.45 -6.30 18.91
N LEU A 29 7.65 -6.13 17.86
CA LEU A 29 6.32 -6.72 17.74
C LEU A 29 6.35 -7.97 16.86
N SER A 30 5.56 -8.97 17.22
CA SER A 30 5.42 -10.24 16.50
C SER A 30 4.05 -10.87 16.71
N GLY A 31 3.76 -11.97 16.01
CA GLY A 31 2.50 -12.70 16.15
C GLY A 31 1.34 -12.05 15.40
N PHE A 32 1.61 -11.40 14.25
CA PHE A 32 0.58 -10.79 13.42
C PHE A 32 0.61 -11.33 11.98
N ASN A 33 -0.57 -11.47 11.39
CA ASN A 33 -0.75 -11.86 9.99
C ASN A 33 -1.69 -10.91 9.23
N ALA A 34 -2.03 -9.79 9.85
CA ALA A 34 -2.81 -8.72 9.25
C ALA A 34 -2.28 -7.36 9.70
N ILE A 35 -2.49 -6.34 8.88
CA ILE A 35 -2.03 -4.97 9.15
C ILE A 35 -3.22 -4.02 9.03
N SER A 36 -3.37 -3.13 10.00
CA SER A 36 -4.35 -2.03 9.99
C SER A 36 -3.64 -0.70 10.18
N VAL A 37 -3.75 0.18 9.20
CA VAL A 37 -3.14 1.50 9.19
C VAL A 37 -4.23 2.56 9.30
N SER A 38 -4.13 3.43 10.31
CA SER A 38 -5.05 4.55 10.50
C SER A 38 -4.25 5.85 10.70
N GLY A 39 -4.15 6.66 9.65
CA GLY A 39 -3.37 7.90 9.68
C GLY A 39 -2.75 8.25 8.34
N SER A 40 -1.68 9.07 8.37
CA SER A 40 -1.02 9.61 7.18
C SER A 40 0.42 9.13 7.03
N TYR A 41 0.66 7.86 7.33
CA TYR A 41 1.99 7.23 7.27
C TYR A 41 2.25 6.60 5.90
N ASP A 42 3.52 6.56 5.50
CA ASP A 42 3.96 5.69 4.41
C ASP A 42 4.43 4.34 5.01
N VAL A 43 3.80 3.24 4.62
CA VAL A 43 4.08 1.91 5.17
C VAL A 43 4.70 1.04 4.08
N TYR A 44 5.89 0.53 4.35
CA TYR A 44 6.61 -0.41 3.49
C TYR A 44 6.51 -1.81 4.09
N ILE A 45 5.94 -2.74 3.34
CA ILE A 45 5.71 -4.12 3.77
C ILE A 45 6.59 -5.05 2.96
N THR A 46 7.36 -5.88 3.65
CA THR A 46 8.18 -6.95 3.06
C THR A 46 7.76 -8.28 3.67
N GLN A 47 7.46 -9.26 2.84
CA GLN A 47 7.22 -10.62 3.32
C GLN A 47 8.55 -11.36 3.47
N GLY A 48 8.85 -11.86 4.66
CA GLY A 48 10.13 -12.48 4.99
C GLY A 48 10.06 -13.47 6.14
N ALA A 49 11.20 -14.06 6.49
CA ALA A 49 11.26 -15.11 7.52
C ALA A 49 11.06 -14.59 8.96
N THR A 50 11.27 -13.29 9.20
CA THR A 50 11.19 -12.67 10.52
C THR A 50 10.16 -11.56 10.54
N GLU A 51 9.49 -11.40 11.68
CA GLU A 51 8.57 -10.30 11.91
C GLU A 51 9.31 -9.15 12.58
N SER A 52 9.13 -7.94 12.06
CA SER A 52 9.67 -6.73 12.66
C SER A 52 8.85 -5.51 12.28
N VAL A 53 8.85 -4.51 13.14
CA VAL A 53 8.20 -3.22 12.91
C VAL A 53 9.17 -2.11 13.31
N LYS A 54 9.54 -1.26 12.35
CA LYS A 54 10.39 -0.10 12.58
C LYS A 54 9.65 1.16 12.18
N VAL A 55 9.66 2.17 13.04
CA VAL A 55 9.06 3.48 12.77
C VAL A 55 10.16 4.52 12.63
N GLU A 56 10.14 5.26 11.52
CA GLU A 56 11.05 6.39 11.28
C GLU A 56 10.23 7.68 11.20
N ALA A 57 10.43 8.56 12.17
CA ALA A 57 9.76 9.85 12.25
C ALA A 57 10.60 10.85 13.07
N PRO A 58 10.31 12.15 13.03
CA PRO A 58 10.80 13.11 14.00
C PRO A 58 10.44 12.71 15.44
N ASP A 59 11.29 13.08 16.42
CA ASP A 59 11.12 12.65 17.82
C ASP A 59 9.77 13.05 18.44
N ASP A 60 9.22 14.18 18.07
CA ASP A 60 7.90 14.66 18.50
C ASP A 60 6.75 13.83 17.92
N GLU A 61 6.92 13.26 16.73
CA GLU A 61 5.93 12.39 16.09
C GLU A 61 6.06 10.93 16.52
N LEU A 62 7.30 10.42 16.79
CA LEU A 62 7.52 9.05 17.25
C LEU A 62 6.67 8.70 18.47
N ASN A 63 6.52 9.64 19.41
CA ASN A 63 5.74 9.46 20.64
C ASN A 63 4.21 9.46 20.40
N ARG A 64 3.77 9.92 19.26
CA ARG A 64 2.35 9.97 18.86
C ARG A 64 1.92 8.75 18.07
N ILE A 65 2.86 8.06 17.42
CA ILE A 65 2.59 6.87 16.62
C ILE A 65 2.53 5.65 17.54
N VAL A 66 1.36 5.03 17.60
CA VAL A 66 1.14 3.78 18.33
C VAL A 66 1.23 2.62 17.33
N THR A 67 2.04 1.63 17.70
CA THR A 67 2.08 0.33 17.04
C THR A 67 1.83 -0.76 18.07
N GLU A 68 0.82 -1.59 17.86
CA GLU A 68 0.47 -2.67 18.76
C GLU A 68 -0.11 -3.86 17.99
N VAL A 69 0.01 -5.05 18.57
CA VAL A 69 -0.61 -6.26 18.02
C VAL A 69 -1.82 -6.61 18.86
N GLN A 70 -2.99 -6.65 18.22
CA GLN A 70 -4.25 -7.10 18.85
C GLN A 70 -4.93 -8.14 17.97
N ASN A 71 -5.18 -9.33 18.53
CA ASN A 71 -5.83 -10.44 17.83
C ASN A 71 -5.17 -10.81 16.49
N GLY A 72 -3.83 -10.81 16.43
CA GLY A 72 -3.08 -11.11 15.21
C GLY A 72 -3.04 -9.98 14.18
N VAL A 73 -3.53 -8.79 14.52
CA VAL A 73 -3.51 -7.60 13.66
C VAL A 73 -2.49 -6.60 14.21
N LEU A 74 -1.50 -6.24 13.41
CA LEU A 74 -0.63 -5.09 13.67
C LEU A 74 -1.42 -3.82 13.38
N LYS A 75 -1.69 -3.03 14.41
CA LYS A 75 -2.36 -1.73 14.31
C LYS A 75 -1.33 -0.61 14.36
N ILE A 76 -1.42 0.33 13.41
CA ILE A 76 -0.56 1.51 13.31
C ILE A 76 -1.50 2.73 13.28
N TYR A 77 -1.45 3.57 14.31
CA TYR A 77 -2.38 4.69 14.43
C TYR A 77 -1.83 5.82 15.33
N ASN A 78 -2.46 7.00 15.29
CA ASN A 78 -2.12 8.10 16.18
C ASN A 78 -2.80 7.97 17.54
N LYS A 79 -2.08 8.30 18.62
CA LYS A 79 -2.61 8.40 19.97
C LYS A 79 -3.75 9.41 20.00
N LYS A 80 -4.87 9.05 20.64
CA LYS A 80 -6.03 9.96 20.79
C LYS A 80 -5.63 11.24 21.53
N GLY A 81 -6.08 12.40 21.06
CA GLY A 81 -5.80 13.69 21.67
C GLY A 81 -4.72 14.54 20.97
N SER A 82 -4.07 14.00 19.95
CA SER A 82 -3.01 14.67 19.18
C SER A 82 -3.50 15.57 18.01
N TRP A 83 -4.81 15.77 17.88
CA TRP A 83 -5.37 16.55 16.76
C TRP A 83 -5.35 18.06 16.98
N SER A 84 -5.13 18.54 18.21
CA SER A 84 -5.22 19.97 18.55
C SER A 84 -3.99 20.81 18.18
N ASP A 85 -2.88 20.17 17.81
CA ASP A 85 -1.62 20.85 17.46
C ASP A 85 -1.29 20.86 15.98
N TRP A 86 -2.29 20.82 15.11
CA TRP A 86 -2.06 21.03 13.69
C TRP A 86 -1.82 22.54 13.42
N GLY A 87 -0.72 23.03 14.00
CA GLY A 87 -0.12 24.31 13.59
C GLY A 87 0.28 24.21 12.12
N TRP A 88 0.03 25.26 11.38
CA TRP A 88 0.36 25.43 9.96
C TRP A 88 1.89 25.45 9.70
N ASN A 89 2.64 24.55 10.30
CA ASN A 89 4.06 24.46 10.04
C ASN A 89 4.29 23.41 8.94
N ASN A 90 4.41 23.87 7.71
CA ASN A 90 4.47 23.12 6.45
C ASN A 90 5.73 22.22 6.27
N ASN A 91 6.41 21.82 7.34
CA ASN A 91 7.68 21.09 7.22
C ASN A 91 7.68 19.74 7.96
N HIS A 92 6.51 19.12 8.15
CA HIS A 92 6.44 17.79 8.76
C HIS A 92 6.94 16.72 7.77
N LYS A 93 8.10 16.14 8.07
CA LYS A 93 8.54 14.93 7.38
C LYS A 93 7.53 13.83 7.68
N LYS A 94 6.99 13.23 6.63
CA LYS A 94 6.03 12.13 6.74
C LYS A 94 6.67 10.98 7.52
N ALA A 95 5.97 10.45 8.50
CA ALA A 95 6.43 9.27 9.21
C ALA A 95 6.38 8.05 8.30
N VAL A 96 7.39 7.20 8.40
CA VAL A 96 7.54 5.98 7.61
C VAL A 96 7.57 4.78 8.55
N VAL A 97 6.82 3.75 8.21
CA VAL A 97 6.79 2.48 8.96
C VAL A 97 7.23 1.34 8.06
N TYR A 98 8.25 0.63 8.48
CA TYR A 98 8.73 -0.59 7.83
C TYR A 98 8.21 -1.80 8.57
N VAL A 99 7.55 -2.70 7.86
CA VAL A 99 6.98 -3.92 8.43
C VAL A 99 7.54 -5.12 7.68
N SER A 100 8.20 -6.01 8.40
CA SER A 100 8.50 -7.36 7.91
C SER A 100 7.51 -8.33 8.53
N ILE A 101 6.93 -9.21 7.72
CA ILE A 101 5.87 -10.14 8.11
C ILE A 101 6.08 -11.50 7.45
N LYS A 102 5.79 -12.59 8.17
CA LYS A 102 5.94 -13.95 7.62
C LYS A 102 4.78 -14.34 6.73
N ASP A 103 3.60 -14.30 7.30
CA ASP A 103 2.35 -14.63 6.64
C ASP A 103 1.43 -13.43 6.71
N ILE A 104 0.80 -13.10 5.58
CA ILE A 104 -0.12 -11.97 5.51
C ILE A 104 -1.40 -12.35 4.77
N ASN A 105 -2.53 -12.03 5.38
CA ASN A 105 -3.84 -12.28 4.80
C ASN A 105 -4.69 -11.03 4.61
N SER A 106 -4.35 -9.92 5.28
CA SER A 106 -5.15 -8.71 5.19
C SER A 106 -4.33 -7.44 5.40
N ILE A 107 -4.66 -6.40 4.61
CA ILE A 107 -4.24 -5.02 4.84
C ILE A 107 -5.49 -4.14 4.82
N VAL A 108 -5.69 -3.37 5.87
CA VAL A 108 -6.77 -2.38 6.00
C VAL A 108 -6.15 -1.00 6.19
N ILE A 109 -6.54 -0.05 5.36
CA ILE A 109 -6.00 1.31 5.37
C ILE A 109 -7.16 2.28 5.55
N SER A 110 -7.03 3.16 6.53
CA SER A 110 -7.98 4.23 6.81
C SER A 110 -7.22 5.54 7.02
N GLY A 111 -7.30 6.44 6.06
CA GLY A 111 -6.56 7.70 6.11
C GLY A 111 -5.96 8.10 4.77
N SER A 112 -4.80 8.77 4.80
CA SER A 112 -4.15 9.37 3.62
C SER A 112 -2.68 8.94 3.45
N GLY A 113 -2.22 7.95 4.19
CA GLY A 113 -0.88 7.38 4.06
C GLY A 113 -0.82 6.35 2.94
N ASN A 114 0.37 6.10 2.40
CA ASN A 114 0.54 5.15 1.31
C ASN A 114 1.06 3.80 1.81
N VAL A 115 0.72 2.73 1.11
CA VAL A 115 1.19 1.39 1.43
C VAL A 115 1.91 0.77 0.24
N TYR A 116 3.10 0.25 0.48
CA TYR A 116 3.98 -0.31 -0.53
C TYR A 116 4.39 -1.74 -0.17
N PHE A 117 4.21 -2.68 -1.11
CA PHE A 117 4.71 -4.07 -1.02
C PHE A 117 5.36 -4.49 -2.33
N LYS A 118 6.48 -3.82 -2.65
CA LYS A 118 7.14 -3.91 -3.96
C LYS A 118 7.81 -5.25 -4.22
N ASP A 119 8.32 -5.92 -3.17
CA ASP A 119 8.99 -7.21 -3.28
C ASP A 119 7.98 -8.36 -3.54
N GLY A 120 6.71 -8.05 -3.36
CA GLY A 120 5.61 -8.98 -3.58
C GLY A 120 5.11 -9.62 -2.29
N ILE A 121 3.82 -9.92 -2.31
CA ILE A 121 3.14 -10.71 -1.27
C ILE A 121 2.67 -12.02 -1.91
N THR A 122 2.89 -13.13 -1.20
CA THR A 122 2.34 -14.44 -1.55
C THR A 122 1.38 -14.88 -0.46
N ALA A 123 0.13 -15.19 -0.84
CA ALA A 123 -0.92 -15.59 0.09
C ALA A 123 -1.89 -16.58 -0.55
N ASN A 124 -2.55 -17.42 0.24
CA ASN A 124 -3.69 -18.20 -0.25
C ASN A 124 -4.92 -17.32 -0.47
N ALA A 125 -5.26 -16.51 0.53
CA ALA A 125 -6.33 -15.53 0.47
C ALA A 125 -5.79 -14.19 0.96
N PHE A 126 -6.02 -13.14 0.16
CA PHE A 126 -5.56 -11.80 0.49
C PHE A 126 -6.70 -10.80 0.42
N LYS A 127 -6.86 -10.03 1.50
CA LYS A 127 -7.87 -8.99 1.61
C LYS A 127 -7.22 -7.62 1.71
N LEU A 128 -7.59 -6.73 0.80
CA LEU A 128 -7.10 -5.35 0.74
C LEU A 128 -8.28 -4.38 0.84
N ARG A 129 -8.33 -3.59 1.88
CA ARG A 129 -9.37 -2.58 2.07
C ARG A 129 -8.76 -1.20 2.22
N LEU A 130 -9.19 -0.29 1.39
CA LEU A 130 -8.78 1.10 1.38
C LEU A 130 -10.00 1.99 1.65
N SER A 131 -9.93 2.76 2.72
CA SER A 131 -10.93 3.79 3.07
C SER A 131 -10.21 5.11 3.29
N GLY A 132 -10.53 6.10 2.47
CA GLY A 132 -9.89 7.41 2.52
C GLY A 132 -9.22 7.79 1.18
N SER A 133 -8.04 8.44 1.27
CA SER A 133 -7.34 9.00 0.11
C SER A 133 -5.90 8.48 -0.05
N ALA A 134 -5.62 7.33 0.53
CA ALA A 134 -4.32 6.68 0.45
C ALA A 134 -4.09 6.00 -0.91
N ASP A 135 -2.82 5.81 -1.27
CA ASP A 135 -2.44 5.01 -2.42
C ASP A 135 -1.81 3.68 -1.99
N VAL A 136 -2.15 2.61 -2.69
CA VAL A 136 -1.57 1.28 -2.50
C VAL A 136 -0.84 0.86 -3.77
N LEU A 137 0.43 0.51 -3.63
CA LEU A 137 1.25 0.03 -4.73
C LEU A 137 1.95 -1.27 -4.36
N GLY A 138 1.75 -2.34 -5.15
CA GLY A 138 2.42 -3.59 -4.85
C GLY A 138 2.31 -4.69 -5.88
N LYS A 139 2.98 -5.80 -5.57
CA LYS A 139 2.93 -7.04 -6.34
C LYS A 139 2.31 -8.14 -5.49
N LEU A 140 1.41 -8.93 -6.07
CA LEU A 140 0.66 -9.97 -5.38
C LEU A 140 0.71 -11.29 -6.14
N ASN A 141 0.89 -12.38 -5.41
CA ASN A 141 0.67 -13.74 -5.89
C ASN A 141 -0.29 -14.44 -4.91
N ALA A 142 -1.55 -14.62 -5.32
CA ALA A 142 -2.57 -15.17 -4.43
C ALA A 142 -3.49 -16.18 -5.16
N LYS A 143 -4.16 -17.05 -4.41
CA LYS A 143 -5.28 -17.82 -4.96
C LYS A 143 -6.54 -16.95 -5.03
N THR A 144 -6.83 -16.23 -3.97
CA THR A 144 -8.00 -15.34 -3.93
C THR A 144 -7.60 -13.94 -3.46
N LEU A 145 -8.12 -12.94 -4.16
CA LEU A 145 -8.00 -11.52 -3.82
C LEU A 145 -9.38 -10.92 -3.59
N GLU A 146 -9.57 -10.26 -2.46
CA GLU A 146 -10.68 -9.34 -2.21
C GLU A 146 -10.11 -7.93 -2.07
N ALA A 147 -10.40 -7.03 -3.01
CA ALA A 147 -9.94 -5.65 -2.96
C ALA A 147 -11.13 -4.70 -2.90
N THR A 148 -11.12 -3.75 -1.97
CA THR A 148 -12.21 -2.78 -1.81
C THR A 148 -11.64 -1.39 -1.64
N ILE A 149 -12.16 -0.43 -2.42
CA ILE A 149 -11.89 0.99 -2.29
C ILE A 149 -13.17 1.68 -1.86
N SER A 150 -13.07 2.51 -0.81
CA SER A 150 -14.15 3.39 -0.37
C SER A 150 -13.56 4.78 -0.12
N GLY A 151 -13.81 5.70 -1.03
CA GLY A 151 -13.23 7.05 -1.00
C GLY A 151 -12.55 7.45 -2.32
N SER A 152 -11.43 8.15 -2.22
CA SER A 152 -10.70 8.73 -3.36
C SER A 152 -9.26 8.20 -3.51
N GLY A 153 -8.89 7.21 -2.73
CA GLY A 153 -7.57 6.60 -2.81
C GLY A 153 -7.48 5.57 -3.93
N ASN A 154 -6.26 5.20 -4.34
CA ASN A 154 -6.01 4.36 -5.48
C ASN A 154 -5.32 3.05 -5.08
N ILE A 155 -5.66 1.97 -5.76
CA ILE A 155 -4.96 0.69 -5.66
C ILE A 155 -4.33 0.36 -7.01
N LYS A 156 -3.00 0.23 -7.03
CA LYS A 156 -2.26 -0.25 -8.19
C LYS A 156 -1.51 -1.53 -7.83
N ILE A 157 -1.93 -2.65 -8.38
CA ILE A 157 -1.32 -3.97 -8.12
C ILE A 157 -1.01 -4.73 -9.40
N SER A 158 0.07 -5.52 -9.32
CA SER A 158 0.54 -6.39 -10.39
C SER A 158 0.73 -7.82 -9.88
N GLY A 159 1.02 -8.77 -10.78
CA GLY A 159 1.33 -10.15 -10.43
C GLY A 159 0.27 -11.15 -10.88
N ARG A 160 -0.20 -12.02 -9.99
CA ARG A 160 -1.16 -13.08 -10.33
C ARG A 160 -2.15 -13.35 -9.18
N ALA A 161 -3.40 -13.64 -9.56
CA ALA A 161 -4.37 -14.26 -8.66
C ALA A 161 -5.25 -15.25 -9.46
N ASP A 162 -5.75 -16.32 -8.81
CA ASP A 162 -6.70 -17.18 -9.51
C ASP A 162 -8.06 -16.49 -9.60
N ASN A 163 -8.56 -15.96 -8.48
CA ASN A 163 -9.83 -15.26 -8.42
C ASN A 163 -9.66 -13.88 -7.78
N ALA A 164 -10.27 -12.87 -8.37
CA ALA A 164 -10.32 -11.52 -7.82
C ALA A 164 -11.77 -11.05 -7.68
N THR A 165 -12.09 -10.50 -6.51
CA THR A 165 -13.34 -9.79 -6.26
C THR A 165 -13.00 -8.35 -5.90
N VAL A 166 -13.50 -7.39 -6.68
CA VAL A 166 -13.13 -6.00 -6.58
C VAL A 166 -14.37 -5.13 -6.41
N GLY A 167 -14.35 -4.25 -5.41
CA GLY A 167 -15.36 -3.23 -5.19
C GLY A 167 -14.75 -1.83 -5.17
N VAL A 168 -15.26 -0.93 -5.98
CA VAL A 168 -14.88 0.48 -5.97
C VAL A 168 -16.12 1.31 -5.65
N SER A 169 -16.05 2.07 -4.56
CA SER A 169 -17.10 2.98 -4.12
C SER A 169 -16.52 4.37 -3.87
N GLY A 170 -16.95 5.34 -4.66
CA GLY A 170 -16.43 6.70 -4.61
C GLY A 170 -15.73 7.12 -5.91
N SER A 171 -14.60 7.81 -5.78
CA SER A 171 -13.84 8.37 -6.92
C SER A 171 -12.42 7.82 -7.03
N GLY A 172 -12.08 6.83 -6.23
CA GLY A 172 -10.76 6.18 -6.28
C GLY A 172 -10.66 5.16 -7.40
N ASP A 173 -9.43 4.89 -7.88
CA ASP A 173 -9.17 4.02 -9.02
C ASP A 173 -8.55 2.67 -8.61
N TYR A 174 -8.96 1.63 -9.32
CA TYR A 174 -8.37 0.30 -9.25
C TYR A 174 -7.60 -0.03 -10.53
N SER A 175 -6.27 -0.02 -10.47
CA SER A 175 -5.37 -0.25 -11.60
C SER A 175 -4.67 -1.60 -11.48
N ALA A 176 -5.17 -2.63 -12.14
CA ALA A 176 -4.66 -4.00 -12.08
C ALA A 176 -4.53 -4.69 -13.45
N LYS A 177 -4.19 -3.93 -14.49
CA LYS A 177 -3.89 -4.51 -15.82
C LYS A 177 -2.74 -5.51 -15.80
N GLU A 178 -1.79 -5.32 -14.87
CA GLU A 178 -0.62 -6.17 -14.69
C GLU A 178 -0.86 -7.30 -13.68
N LEU A 179 -2.05 -7.40 -13.10
CA LEU A 179 -2.47 -8.53 -12.28
C LEU A 179 -3.26 -9.51 -13.15
N VAL A 180 -2.62 -10.59 -13.59
CA VAL A 180 -3.28 -11.62 -14.37
C VAL A 180 -4.13 -12.49 -13.47
N THR A 181 -5.44 -12.59 -13.79
CA THR A 181 -6.37 -13.44 -13.05
C THR A 181 -6.95 -14.54 -13.94
N VAL A 182 -7.49 -15.59 -13.35
CA VAL A 182 -8.32 -16.56 -14.07
C VAL A 182 -9.75 -16.01 -14.16
N SER A 183 -10.29 -15.56 -13.05
CA SER A 183 -11.65 -14.98 -12.96
C SER A 183 -11.64 -13.68 -12.15
N THR A 184 -12.31 -12.66 -12.67
CA THR A 184 -12.51 -11.39 -11.96
C THR A 184 -13.98 -11.03 -11.91
N SER A 185 -14.46 -10.72 -10.70
CA SER A 185 -15.74 -10.04 -10.47
C SER A 185 -15.45 -8.63 -9.98
N ILE A 186 -16.01 -7.61 -10.65
CA ILE A 186 -15.78 -6.22 -10.32
C ILE A 186 -17.05 -5.40 -10.32
N HIS A 187 -17.23 -4.62 -9.26
CA HIS A 187 -18.34 -3.68 -9.11
C HIS A 187 -17.79 -2.28 -8.85
N VAL A 188 -18.15 -1.33 -9.71
CA VAL A 188 -17.83 0.10 -9.55
C VAL A 188 -19.12 0.84 -9.23
N SER A 189 -19.13 1.57 -8.12
CA SER A 189 -20.23 2.43 -7.69
C SER A 189 -19.70 3.85 -7.45
N GLY A 190 -20.01 4.78 -8.31
CA GLY A 190 -19.52 6.16 -8.26
C GLY A 190 -18.84 6.61 -9.54
N SER A 191 -17.73 7.35 -9.40
CA SER A 191 -17.00 7.96 -10.52
C SER A 191 -15.55 7.47 -10.67
N GLY A 192 -15.14 6.53 -9.86
CA GLY A 192 -13.82 5.90 -9.95
C GLY A 192 -13.73 4.91 -11.10
N ASP A 193 -12.54 4.73 -11.65
CA ASP A 193 -12.28 3.83 -12.76
C ASP A 193 -11.65 2.51 -12.28
N ALA A 194 -11.85 1.45 -13.07
CA ALA A 194 -11.16 0.21 -12.83
C ALA A 194 -10.53 -0.38 -14.09
N SER A 195 -9.35 -0.99 -13.94
CA SER A 195 -8.68 -1.70 -15.03
C SER A 195 -8.24 -3.09 -14.55
N VAL A 196 -8.70 -4.14 -15.23
CA VAL A 196 -8.47 -5.53 -14.83
C VAL A 196 -7.99 -6.40 -16.00
N ASN A 197 -7.40 -7.56 -15.66
CA ASN A 197 -6.92 -8.54 -16.63
C ASN A 197 -7.37 -9.93 -16.20
N ALA A 198 -8.19 -10.59 -17.04
CA ALA A 198 -8.65 -11.94 -16.76
C ALA A 198 -8.55 -12.85 -17.98
N SER A 199 -8.17 -14.10 -17.75
CA SER A 199 -7.92 -15.08 -18.80
C SER A 199 -9.14 -15.93 -19.18
N GLN A 200 -10.12 -16.11 -18.27
CA GLN A 200 -11.27 -16.98 -18.52
C GLN A 200 -12.60 -16.28 -18.29
N LYS A 201 -12.78 -15.57 -17.16
CA LYS A 201 -14.09 -15.01 -16.80
C LYS A 201 -13.97 -13.58 -16.29
N ILE A 202 -14.89 -12.73 -16.78
CA ILE A 202 -15.13 -11.38 -16.26
C ILE A 202 -16.61 -11.22 -15.98
N ASP A 203 -16.91 -10.74 -14.76
CA ASP A 203 -18.23 -10.29 -14.35
C ASP A 203 -18.07 -8.84 -13.86
N ALA A 204 -18.52 -7.89 -14.68
CA ALA A 204 -18.28 -6.47 -14.41
C ALA A 204 -19.58 -5.70 -14.34
N SER A 205 -19.73 -4.90 -13.30
CA SER A 205 -20.90 -4.02 -13.15
C SER A 205 -20.49 -2.60 -12.78
N VAL A 206 -21.13 -1.62 -13.38
CA VAL A 206 -20.93 -0.20 -13.13
C VAL A 206 -22.26 0.45 -12.75
N SER A 207 -22.26 1.19 -11.64
CA SER A 207 -23.38 2.02 -11.21
C SER A 207 -22.87 3.44 -10.95
N GLY A 208 -23.06 4.33 -11.90
CA GLY A 208 -22.54 5.70 -11.85
C GLY A 208 -21.89 6.16 -13.14
N SER A 209 -20.78 6.90 -13.01
CA SER A 209 -20.07 7.53 -14.14
C SER A 209 -18.65 6.98 -14.36
N GLY A 210 -18.20 6.08 -13.53
CA GLY A 210 -16.88 5.44 -13.69
C GLY A 210 -16.84 4.39 -14.80
N ASP A 211 -15.65 4.05 -15.28
CA ASP A 211 -15.43 3.08 -16.34
C ASP A 211 -14.73 1.81 -15.84
N VAL A 212 -15.09 0.67 -16.43
CA VAL A 212 -14.33 -0.57 -16.28
C VAL A 212 -13.66 -0.93 -17.60
N ARG A 213 -12.34 -0.98 -17.60
CA ARG A 213 -11.53 -1.41 -18.74
C ARG A 213 -10.94 -2.79 -18.44
N TYR A 214 -11.18 -3.74 -19.33
CA TYR A 214 -10.64 -5.07 -19.14
C TYR A 214 -9.77 -5.55 -20.31
N THR A 215 -8.78 -6.37 -20.00
CA THR A 215 -7.88 -7.02 -20.96
C THR A 215 -7.80 -8.52 -20.67
N GLY A 216 -7.06 -9.25 -21.50
CA GLY A 216 -6.89 -10.69 -21.38
C GLY A 216 -7.78 -11.49 -22.32
N GLY A 217 -7.70 -12.83 -22.16
CA GLY A 217 -8.36 -13.80 -23.05
C GLY A 217 -9.72 -14.30 -22.57
N ALA A 218 -10.40 -13.60 -21.66
CA ALA A 218 -11.65 -14.06 -21.08
C ALA A 218 -12.70 -14.39 -22.17
N SER A 219 -13.18 -15.63 -22.16
CA SER A 219 -14.22 -16.14 -23.06
C SER A 219 -15.63 -15.98 -22.46
N GLN A 220 -15.71 -15.85 -21.15
CA GLN A 220 -16.98 -15.61 -20.44
C GLN A 220 -16.98 -14.18 -19.93
N VAL A 221 -17.78 -13.31 -20.55
CA VAL A 221 -17.87 -11.90 -20.19
C VAL A 221 -19.32 -11.54 -19.92
N THR A 222 -19.61 -11.14 -18.69
CA THR A 222 -20.90 -10.62 -18.27
C THR A 222 -20.69 -9.16 -17.86
N THR A 223 -21.52 -8.27 -18.42
CA THR A 223 -21.43 -6.84 -18.12
C THR A 223 -22.80 -6.25 -17.83
N SER A 224 -22.86 -5.32 -16.88
CA SER A 224 -24.06 -4.58 -16.54
C SER A 224 -23.71 -3.13 -16.22
N THR A 225 -24.43 -2.19 -16.83
CA THR A 225 -24.18 -0.75 -16.62
C THR A 225 -25.46 -0.03 -16.27
N HIS A 226 -25.41 0.76 -15.20
CA HIS A 226 -26.48 1.66 -14.76
C HIS A 226 -25.88 3.06 -14.53
N GLY A 227 -26.17 4.00 -15.40
CA GLY A 227 -25.62 5.36 -15.37
C GLY A 227 -24.89 5.75 -16.66
N SER A 228 -23.92 6.65 -16.55
CA SER A 228 -23.16 7.19 -17.70
C SER A 228 -21.81 6.52 -17.92
N GLY A 229 -21.39 5.65 -17.02
CA GLY A 229 -20.15 4.90 -17.14
C GLY A 229 -20.19 3.82 -18.21
N SER A 230 -19.04 3.25 -18.53
CA SER A 230 -18.89 2.26 -19.59
C SER A 230 -18.07 1.04 -19.14
N ILE A 231 -18.25 -0.10 -19.84
CA ILE A 231 -17.44 -1.31 -19.67
C ILE A 231 -16.97 -1.74 -21.04
N HIS A 232 -15.66 -1.76 -21.27
CA HIS A 232 -15.10 -2.10 -22.56
C HIS A 232 -13.79 -2.86 -22.49
N LYS A 233 -13.52 -3.66 -23.50
CA LYS A 233 -12.26 -4.37 -23.70
C LYS A 233 -11.23 -3.44 -24.34
N ILE A 234 -9.98 -3.52 -23.87
CA ILE A 234 -8.84 -2.77 -24.40
C ILE A 234 -7.73 -3.71 -24.88
#